data_127f0436c94d7c0a1ffeff41dc7f4a29
#
_entry.id   127f0436c94d7c0a1ffeff41dc7f4a29
#
_cell.length_a   1.000
_cell.length_b   1.000
_cell.length_c   1.000
_cell.angle_alpha   90.00
_cell.angle_beta   90.00
_cell.angle_gamma   90.00
#
_symmetry.space_group_name_H-M   'P 1'
#
loop_
_entity.id
_entity.type
_entity.pdbx_description
1 polymer ?
#
loop_
_entity_poly.entity_id
_entity_poly.type
_entity_poly.pdbx_seq_one_letter_code
_entity_poly.pdbx_strand_id
1 'polypeptide(L)'
;MKFVHLHTHSHYSLLDGLPKIDDLIETAKNLGMDSLALTDHGVLYGAIEFYEKAKKAGIKPIIGCEMYMAFDTLSQKRAGVDSKRYHLTVLSKNYEGYRNLMRLVTIAHLEGYYYKPRIDKEVLKQYSKGLIAL
;
A
#
# COMPACT_ATOMS: atom_id res chain seq x y z
N MET A 1 -17.00 -19.33 -5.03
CA MET A 1 -16.57 -18.15 -4.25
C MET A 1 -15.47 -17.49 -5.05
N LYS A 2 -15.60 -16.22 -5.40
CA LYS A 2 -14.54 -15.51 -6.14
C LYS A 2 -13.48 -15.06 -5.13
N PHE A 3 -12.21 -15.38 -5.41
CA PHE A 3 -11.10 -14.96 -4.58
C PHE A 3 -10.55 -13.61 -5.07
N VAL A 4 -10.13 -12.75 -4.15
CA VAL A 4 -9.50 -11.45 -4.44
C VAL A 4 -8.23 -11.34 -3.63
N HIS A 5 -7.10 -11.13 -4.29
CA HIS A 5 -5.85 -10.80 -3.60
C HIS A 5 -5.90 -9.36 -3.08
N LEU A 6 -5.82 -9.20 -1.76
CA LEU A 6 -5.84 -7.89 -1.09
C LEU A 6 -4.45 -7.40 -0.67
N HIS A 7 -3.42 -8.21 -0.84
CA HIS A 7 -2.03 -7.91 -0.51
C HIS A 7 -1.13 -8.40 -1.65
N THR A 8 -0.68 -7.50 -2.52
CA THR A 8 0.06 -7.83 -3.74
C THR A 8 1.11 -6.76 -4.01
N HIS A 9 2.32 -7.19 -4.35
CA HIS A 9 3.44 -6.31 -4.68
C HIS A 9 3.76 -6.36 -6.18
N SER A 10 4.06 -5.20 -6.74
CA SER A 10 4.59 -5.07 -8.09
C SER A 10 6.11 -4.86 -8.07
N HIS A 11 6.71 -4.76 -9.25
CA HIS A 11 8.12 -4.39 -9.42
C HIS A 11 8.49 -3.02 -8.83
N TYR A 12 7.51 -2.20 -8.41
CA TYR A 12 7.75 -0.97 -7.64
C TYR A 12 8.09 -1.23 -6.18
N SER A 13 7.82 -2.44 -5.65
CA SER A 13 8.35 -2.91 -4.37
C SER A 13 9.77 -3.42 -4.57
N LEU A 14 10.73 -2.50 -4.61
CA LEU A 14 12.14 -2.79 -4.93
C LEU A 14 12.69 -3.87 -4.00
N LEU A 15 13.40 -4.85 -4.57
CA LEU A 15 14.08 -6.00 -3.98
C LEU A 15 13.20 -7.23 -3.72
N ASP A 16 11.87 -7.13 -3.68
CA ASP A 16 11.00 -8.29 -3.42
C ASP A 16 9.79 -8.40 -4.36
N GLY A 17 9.36 -7.32 -5.01
CA GLY A 17 8.28 -7.35 -5.99
C GLY A 17 8.80 -7.73 -7.39
N LEU A 18 8.42 -8.90 -7.90
CA LEU A 18 8.84 -9.40 -9.21
C LEU A 18 7.92 -8.96 -10.36
N PRO A 19 6.58 -9.12 -10.28
CA PRO A 19 5.70 -8.99 -11.43
C PRO A 19 5.52 -7.52 -11.84
N LYS A 20 5.46 -7.27 -13.13
CA LYS A 20 5.03 -5.99 -13.68
C LYS A 20 3.52 -5.83 -13.53
N ILE A 21 3.03 -4.61 -13.61
CA ILE A 21 1.59 -4.30 -13.49
C ILE A 21 0.76 -5.07 -14.54
N ASP A 22 1.25 -5.16 -15.77
CA ASP A 22 0.54 -5.89 -16.83
C ASP A 22 0.43 -7.39 -16.50
N ASP A 23 1.52 -8.02 -16.04
CA ASP A 23 1.55 -9.44 -15.67
C ASP A 23 0.60 -9.75 -14.51
N LEU A 24 0.52 -8.85 -13.51
CA LEU A 24 -0.42 -8.97 -12.39
C LEU A 24 -1.89 -8.96 -12.86
N ILE A 25 -2.22 -8.03 -13.73
CA ILE A 25 -3.59 -7.87 -14.25
C ILE A 25 -3.96 -9.06 -15.15
N GLU A 26 -3.06 -9.46 -16.05
CA GLU A 26 -3.29 -10.60 -16.94
C GLU A 26 -3.46 -11.90 -16.14
N THR A 27 -2.60 -12.14 -15.15
CA THR A 27 -2.70 -13.31 -14.28
C THR A 27 -4.01 -13.33 -13.50
N ALA A 28 -4.41 -12.21 -12.91
CA ALA A 28 -5.69 -12.10 -12.21
C ALA A 28 -6.87 -12.43 -13.13
N LYS A 29 -6.85 -11.91 -14.35
CA LYS A 29 -7.88 -12.19 -15.37
C LYS A 29 -7.92 -13.66 -15.76
N ASN A 30 -6.76 -14.28 -16.02
CA ASN A 30 -6.63 -15.69 -16.40
C ASN A 30 -7.10 -16.64 -15.29
N LEU A 31 -6.97 -16.22 -14.02
CA LEU A 31 -7.47 -16.93 -12.85
C LEU A 31 -8.96 -16.64 -12.55
N GLY A 32 -9.65 -15.87 -13.39
CA GLY A 32 -11.07 -15.55 -13.26
C GLY A 32 -11.38 -14.57 -12.13
N MET A 33 -10.39 -13.79 -11.67
CA MET A 33 -10.61 -12.73 -10.69
C MET A 33 -11.25 -11.52 -11.37
N ASP A 34 -12.15 -10.84 -10.67
CA ASP A 34 -12.76 -9.59 -11.12
C ASP A 34 -12.21 -8.35 -10.41
N SER A 35 -11.35 -8.56 -9.43
CA SER A 35 -10.77 -7.51 -8.59
C SER A 35 -9.36 -7.89 -8.16
N LEU A 36 -8.50 -6.89 -7.97
CA LEU A 36 -7.13 -7.07 -7.48
C LEU A 36 -6.70 -5.83 -6.70
N ALA A 37 -5.99 -6.02 -5.59
CA ALA A 37 -5.33 -4.91 -4.90
C ALA A 37 -3.87 -4.77 -5.35
N LEU A 38 -3.36 -3.54 -5.31
CA LEU A 38 -1.93 -3.24 -5.36
C LEU A 38 -1.55 -2.57 -4.05
N THR A 39 -0.56 -3.14 -3.35
CA THR A 39 -0.16 -2.75 -1.99
C THR A 39 1.36 -2.75 -1.85
N ASP A 40 2.06 -2.02 -2.72
CA ASP A 40 3.51 -1.92 -2.69
C ASP A 40 4.03 -1.39 -1.34
N HIS A 41 5.27 -1.73 -1.00
CA HIS A 41 5.92 -1.39 0.27
C HIS A 41 6.14 0.11 0.43
N GLY A 42 5.35 0.76 1.26
CA GLY A 42 5.52 2.15 1.68
C GLY A 42 5.39 3.19 0.57
N VAL A 43 4.94 2.81 -0.63
CA VAL A 43 4.86 3.69 -1.81
C VAL A 43 3.57 3.50 -2.60
N LEU A 44 3.25 4.48 -3.44
CA LEU A 44 2.12 4.46 -4.38
C LEU A 44 2.59 4.66 -5.84
N TYR A 45 3.83 4.29 -6.16
CA TYR A 45 4.44 4.57 -7.47
C TYR A 45 3.66 3.95 -8.64
N GLY A 46 3.19 2.71 -8.47
CA GLY A 46 2.41 1.99 -9.46
C GLY A 46 0.91 2.28 -9.45
N ALA A 47 0.40 3.10 -8.53
CA ALA A 47 -1.04 3.22 -8.27
C ALA A 47 -1.84 3.71 -9.49
N ILE A 48 -1.36 4.74 -10.18
CA ILE A 48 -2.04 5.31 -11.36
C ILE A 48 -1.97 4.33 -12.53
N GLU A 49 -0.78 3.82 -12.84
CA GLU A 49 -0.59 2.83 -13.90
C GLU A 49 -1.51 1.60 -13.68
N PHE A 50 -1.51 1.07 -12.47
CA PHE A 50 -2.35 -0.06 -12.09
C PHE A 50 -3.84 0.26 -12.26
N TYR A 51 -4.29 1.42 -11.77
CA TYR A 51 -5.67 1.84 -11.85
C TYR A 51 -6.17 1.89 -13.31
N GLU A 52 -5.41 2.57 -14.18
CA GLU A 52 -5.78 2.75 -15.58
C GLU A 52 -5.80 1.41 -16.34
N LYS A 53 -4.75 0.61 -16.18
CA LYS A 53 -4.60 -0.67 -16.86
C LYS A 53 -5.64 -1.71 -16.37
N ALA A 54 -5.89 -1.81 -15.07
CA ALA A 54 -6.89 -2.70 -14.51
C ALA A 54 -8.30 -2.34 -14.98
N LYS A 55 -8.66 -1.07 -14.96
CA LYS A 55 -9.95 -0.57 -15.50
C LYS A 55 -10.11 -0.95 -16.98
N LYS A 56 -9.08 -0.74 -17.79
CA LYS A 56 -9.09 -1.11 -19.22
C LYS A 56 -9.25 -2.62 -19.43
N ALA A 57 -8.67 -3.43 -18.55
CA ALA A 57 -8.77 -4.89 -18.61
C ALA A 57 -10.10 -5.47 -18.04
N GLY A 58 -10.97 -4.62 -17.46
CA GLY A 58 -12.22 -5.05 -16.82
C GLY A 58 -12.02 -5.61 -15.39
N ILE A 59 -10.84 -5.40 -14.79
CA ILE A 59 -10.54 -5.75 -13.40
C ILE A 59 -10.82 -4.54 -12.52
N LYS A 60 -11.50 -4.74 -11.38
CA LYS A 60 -11.72 -3.69 -10.38
C LYS A 60 -10.43 -3.44 -9.61
N PRO A 61 -9.77 -2.27 -9.75
CA PRO A 61 -8.57 -1.95 -8.99
C PRO A 61 -8.92 -1.58 -7.56
N ILE A 62 -8.15 -2.10 -6.62
CA ILE A 62 -8.17 -1.71 -5.21
C ILE A 62 -6.80 -1.10 -4.90
N ILE A 63 -6.77 0.19 -4.61
CA ILE A 63 -5.51 0.89 -4.31
C ILE A 63 -5.22 0.78 -2.82
N GLY A 64 -4.02 0.34 -2.50
CA GLY A 64 -3.53 0.21 -1.14
C GLY A 64 -2.02 0.46 -1.04
N CYS A 65 -1.51 0.27 0.14
CA CYS A 65 -0.08 0.32 0.45
C CYS A 65 0.20 -0.58 1.66
N GLU A 66 1.28 -1.33 1.62
CA GLU A 66 1.80 -1.99 2.81
C GLU A 66 2.65 -0.98 3.58
N MET A 67 2.02 -0.36 4.60
CA MET A 67 2.66 0.65 5.42
C MET A 67 3.64 0.03 6.42
N TYR A 68 4.74 0.74 6.68
CA TYR A 68 5.62 0.43 7.80
C TYR A 68 5.13 1.17 9.04
N MET A 69 4.78 0.42 10.09
CA MET A 69 4.39 0.96 11.39
C MET A 69 5.63 1.11 12.27
N ALA A 70 5.86 2.30 12.81
CA ALA A 70 6.91 2.54 13.80
C ALA A 70 6.68 1.69 15.05
N PHE A 71 7.76 1.29 15.72
CA PHE A 71 7.67 0.52 16.96
C PHE A 71 6.94 1.32 18.06
N ASP A 72 7.21 2.62 18.14
CA ASP A 72 6.60 3.55 19.09
C ASP A 72 6.07 4.77 18.34
N THR A 73 6.75 5.89 18.32
CA THR A 73 6.35 7.08 17.58
C THR A 73 7.23 7.30 16.34
N LEU A 74 6.70 7.96 15.32
CA LEU A 74 7.44 8.24 14.10
C LEU A 74 8.63 9.19 14.28
N SER A 75 8.59 10.03 15.32
CA SER A 75 9.65 10.98 15.65
C SER A 75 10.88 10.32 16.29
N GLN A 76 10.73 9.15 16.90
CA GLN A 76 11.84 8.44 17.54
C GLN A 76 12.70 7.72 16.51
N LYS A 77 14.04 7.89 16.63
CA LYS A 77 15.04 7.35 15.70
C LYS A 77 16.21 6.76 16.47
N ARG A 78 15.94 5.98 17.53
CA ARG A 78 16.96 5.33 18.40
C ARG A 78 17.55 4.12 17.69
N ALA A 79 18.87 4.07 17.57
CA ALA A 79 19.57 2.96 16.93
C ALA A 79 19.28 1.61 17.63
N GLY A 80 19.03 0.57 16.84
CA GLY A 80 18.72 -0.78 17.36
C GLY A 80 17.33 -0.98 17.95
N VAL A 81 16.58 0.09 18.22
CA VAL A 81 15.22 0.05 18.77
C VAL A 81 14.21 0.41 17.68
N ASP A 82 14.28 1.62 17.17
CA ASP A 82 13.28 2.16 16.24
C ASP A 82 13.53 1.76 14.77
N SER A 83 14.57 0.97 14.52
CA SER A 83 14.75 0.22 13.27
C SER A 83 13.76 -0.95 13.15
N LYS A 84 13.20 -1.44 14.27
CA LYS A 84 12.10 -2.41 14.31
C LYS A 84 10.83 -1.74 13.79
N ARG A 85 10.07 -2.46 13.00
CA ARG A 85 8.81 -2.00 12.40
C ARG A 85 7.90 -3.18 12.12
N TYR A 86 6.62 -2.90 12.02
CA TYR A 86 5.60 -3.85 11.63
C TYR A 86 5.01 -3.44 10.28
N HIS A 87 4.49 -4.38 9.55
CA HIS A 87 3.76 -4.13 8.32
C HIS A 87 2.26 -4.07 8.60
N LEU A 88 1.58 -3.17 7.92
CA LEU A 88 0.13 -3.03 7.98
C LEU A 88 -0.38 -2.75 6.55
N THR A 89 -1.15 -3.68 6.03
CA THR A 89 -1.79 -3.47 4.73
C THR A 89 -2.96 -2.51 4.87
N VAL A 90 -2.92 -1.40 4.14
CA VAL A 90 -3.96 -0.37 4.18
C VAL A 90 -4.54 -0.19 2.78
N LEU A 91 -5.87 -0.32 2.66
CA LEU A 91 -6.61 -0.23 1.41
C LEU A 91 -7.51 1.01 1.41
N SER A 92 -7.63 1.68 0.28
CA SER A 92 -8.57 2.77 0.10
C SER A 92 -9.97 2.23 -0.27
N LYS A 93 -10.97 2.54 0.54
CA LYS A 93 -12.37 2.19 0.31
C LYS A 93 -13.06 3.10 -0.72
N ASN A 94 -12.66 4.36 -0.76
CA ASN A 94 -13.24 5.41 -1.58
C ASN A 94 -12.20 6.51 -1.87
N TYR A 95 -12.62 7.58 -2.59
CA TYR A 95 -11.73 8.68 -2.95
C TYR A 95 -11.17 9.44 -1.72
N GLU A 96 -11.95 9.60 -0.65
CA GLU A 96 -11.47 10.19 0.61
C GLU A 96 -10.36 9.32 1.22
N GLY A 97 -10.56 8.01 1.25
CA GLY A 97 -9.53 7.06 1.70
C GLY A 97 -8.28 7.11 0.83
N TYR A 98 -8.40 7.22 -0.49
CA TYR A 98 -7.25 7.37 -1.37
C TYR A 98 -6.46 8.66 -1.06
N ARG A 99 -7.14 9.79 -0.85
CA ARG A 99 -6.48 11.03 -0.43
C ARG A 99 -5.79 10.90 0.92
N ASN A 100 -6.40 10.21 1.87
CA ASN A 100 -5.82 9.97 3.18
C ASN A 100 -4.61 9.02 3.08
N LEU A 101 -4.68 7.99 2.23
CA LEU A 101 -3.55 7.10 1.96
C LEU A 101 -2.35 7.86 1.38
N MET A 102 -2.58 8.77 0.42
CA MET A 102 -1.53 9.65 -0.11
C MET A 102 -0.87 10.49 0.99
N ARG A 103 -1.67 11.05 1.93
CA ARG A 103 -1.16 11.81 3.08
C ARG A 103 -0.31 10.93 4.00
N LEU A 104 -0.78 9.72 4.32
CA LEU A 104 -0.03 8.78 5.14
C LEU A 104 1.33 8.44 4.52
N VAL A 105 1.35 8.13 3.22
CA VAL A 105 2.60 7.85 2.49
C VAL A 105 3.52 9.09 2.48
N THR A 106 2.97 10.28 2.28
CA THR A 106 3.75 11.53 2.31
C THR A 106 4.39 11.77 3.67
N ILE A 107 3.61 11.66 4.76
CA ILE A 107 4.10 11.81 6.14
C ILE A 107 5.18 10.75 6.45
N ALA A 108 4.94 9.50 6.02
CA ALA A 108 5.90 8.42 6.22
C ALA A 108 7.28 8.76 5.62
N HIS A 109 7.30 9.36 4.44
CA HIS A 109 8.54 9.72 3.74
C HIS A 109 9.18 11.00 4.28
N LEU A 110 8.41 12.05 4.58
CA LEU A 110 8.93 13.36 4.96
C LEU A 110 9.28 13.44 6.46
N GLU A 111 8.49 12.80 7.32
CA GLU A 111 8.60 12.93 8.77
C GLU A 111 9.07 11.63 9.43
N GLY A 112 8.47 10.50 9.01
CA GLY A 112 8.67 9.20 9.65
C GLY A 112 9.86 8.39 9.14
N TYR A 113 10.63 8.89 8.16
CA TYR A 113 11.69 8.12 7.55
C TYR A 113 12.84 7.82 8.54
N TYR A 114 13.02 6.53 8.78
CA TYR A 114 14.18 5.98 9.48
C TYR A 114 14.42 4.56 8.99
N TYR A 115 15.40 4.37 8.12
CA TYR A 115 15.66 3.20 7.28
C TYR A 115 14.51 2.86 6.30
N LYS A 116 13.26 3.10 6.68
CA LYS A 116 12.05 2.92 5.86
C LYS A 116 11.06 4.06 6.16
N PRO A 117 10.13 4.35 5.24
CA PRO A 117 9.07 5.35 5.47
C PRO A 117 8.04 4.77 6.45
N ARG A 118 7.97 5.30 7.67
CA ARG A 118 7.12 4.80 8.76
C ARG A 118 6.01 5.77 9.09
N ILE A 119 4.89 5.23 9.53
CA ILE A 119 3.85 5.95 10.26
C ILE A 119 3.71 5.37 11.66
N ASP A 120 3.03 6.08 12.55
CA ASP A 120 2.61 5.57 13.85
C ASP A 120 1.09 5.48 13.97
N LYS A 121 0.61 5.02 15.12
CA LYS A 121 -0.82 4.85 15.36
C LYS A 121 -1.59 6.17 15.39
N GLU A 122 -0.96 7.25 15.84
CA GLU A 122 -1.60 8.56 15.93
C GLU A 122 -1.82 9.16 14.55
N VAL A 123 -0.81 9.10 13.69
CA VAL A 123 -0.93 9.54 12.29
C VAL A 123 -1.95 8.68 11.55
N LEU A 124 -1.93 7.36 11.73
CA LEU A 124 -2.91 6.47 11.12
C LEU A 124 -4.34 6.80 11.57
N LYS A 125 -4.55 7.03 12.86
CA LYS A 125 -5.86 7.41 13.42
C LYS A 125 -6.37 8.72 12.82
N GLN A 126 -5.51 9.73 12.70
CA GLN A 126 -5.86 11.04 12.13
C GLN A 126 -6.37 10.93 10.69
N TYR A 127 -5.81 10.03 9.88
CA TYR A 127 -6.13 9.87 8.46
C TYR A 127 -6.84 8.55 8.13
N SER A 128 -7.47 7.89 9.11
CA SER A 128 -8.10 6.57 8.94
C SER A 128 -9.40 6.57 8.14
N LYS A 129 -10.05 7.73 7.99
CA LYS A 129 -11.37 7.81 7.32
C LYS A 129 -11.29 7.34 5.87
N GLY A 130 -12.18 6.42 5.49
CA GLY A 130 -12.22 5.84 4.15
C GLY A 130 -11.12 4.80 3.87
N LEU A 131 -10.40 4.35 4.91
CA LEU A 131 -9.41 3.28 4.83
C LEU A 131 -9.92 1.98 5.47
N ILE A 132 -9.35 0.87 5.03
CA ILE A 132 -9.50 -0.46 5.61
C ILE A 132 -8.08 -0.94 5.91
N ALA A 133 -7.83 -1.42 7.13
CA ALA A 133 -6.57 -2.03 7.53
C ALA A 133 -6.75 -3.54 7.75
N LEU A 134 -5.77 -4.32 7.31
CA LEU A 134 -5.72 -5.79 7.40
C LEU A 134 -4.52 -6.25 8.21
#